data_e683a61ae0e1cd689ef94b007fdccf00
#
_entry.id   e683a61ae0e1cd689ef94b007fdccf00
#
_cell.length_a   1.000
_cell.length_b   1.000
_cell.length_c   1.000
_cell.angle_alpha   90.00
_cell.angle_beta   90.00
_cell.angle_gamma   90.00
#
_symmetry.space_group_name_H-M   'P 1'
#
loop_
_entity.id
_entity.type
_entity.pdbx_description
1 polymer ?
#
loop_
_entity_poly.entity_id
_entity_poly.type
_entity_poly.pdbx_seq_one_letter_code
_entity_poly.pdbx_strand_id
1 'polypeptide(L)'
;MTVETITGKHNALLTHLRKLASSRAYRDACGEYLGDGTKLLGEALKWNAPLVTVAVSEGVALPELPEGVRAVRLSPELMRSVSPAETPQGALFTARIDREPLPERLDGRRYLVLDGVQDPGNVGTILRTADAFDCEGVFLVNACADRFNPKTVRATMGAVFRVRAWSCTVPELAALLRRSGIPLYGAALRGDTVPLGAVALSRAAVAIGSEGRGLGAELLSACEGTIRIPMSARCESLNAATAAGVVLWEMYGKRK
;
A
#
# COMPACT_ATOMS: atom_id res chain seq x y z
N MET A 1 -13.43 3.95 -29.68
CA MET A 1 -12.67 2.90 -28.94
C MET A 1 -13.27 1.54 -29.27
N THR A 2 -12.46 0.57 -29.69
CA THR A 2 -12.94 -0.79 -30.01
C THR A 2 -12.86 -1.64 -28.76
N VAL A 3 -13.96 -2.31 -28.38
CA VAL A 3 -14.02 -3.24 -27.24
C VAL A 3 -13.86 -4.66 -27.77
N GLU A 4 -12.80 -5.33 -27.35
CA GLU A 4 -12.55 -6.73 -27.72
C GLU A 4 -13.38 -7.67 -26.83
N THR A 5 -14.04 -8.68 -27.41
CA THR A 5 -14.72 -9.73 -26.64
C THR A 5 -13.87 -11.00 -26.63
N ILE A 6 -13.52 -11.47 -25.44
CA ILE A 6 -12.76 -12.72 -25.28
C ILE A 6 -13.71 -13.82 -24.83
N THR A 7 -13.72 -14.91 -25.61
CA THR A 7 -14.56 -16.10 -25.37
C THR A 7 -13.74 -17.34 -25.01
N GLY A 8 -12.47 -17.37 -25.40
CA GLY A 8 -11.59 -18.53 -25.23
C GLY A 8 -10.88 -18.57 -23.89
N LYS A 9 -10.99 -19.69 -23.15
CA LYS A 9 -10.33 -19.90 -21.83
C LYS A 9 -8.79 -19.86 -21.87
N HIS A 10 -8.19 -20.11 -23.04
CA HIS A 10 -6.73 -20.13 -23.26
C HIS A 10 -6.18 -18.82 -23.82
N ASN A 11 -6.94 -17.74 -23.78
CA ASN A 11 -6.48 -16.44 -24.25
C ASN A 11 -5.25 -15.96 -23.44
N ALA A 12 -4.27 -15.37 -24.11
CA ALA A 12 -3.02 -14.88 -23.51
C ALA A 12 -3.27 -13.84 -22.41
N LEU A 13 -4.29 -12.96 -22.56
CA LEU A 13 -4.65 -11.98 -21.56
C LEU A 13 -5.11 -12.66 -20.25
N LEU A 14 -5.94 -13.71 -20.32
CA LEU A 14 -6.39 -14.41 -19.11
C LEU A 14 -5.22 -15.06 -18.37
N THR A 15 -4.24 -15.57 -19.12
CA THR A 15 -3.00 -16.12 -18.53
C THR A 15 -2.17 -15.01 -17.88
N HIS A 16 -2.07 -13.84 -18.48
CA HIS A 16 -1.39 -12.67 -17.93
C HIS A 16 -2.06 -12.22 -16.63
N LEU A 17 -3.38 -12.04 -16.61
CA LEU A 17 -4.13 -11.64 -15.41
C LEU A 17 -3.93 -12.63 -14.24
N ARG A 18 -3.97 -13.95 -14.50
CA ARG A 18 -3.71 -14.97 -13.47
C ARG A 18 -2.29 -14.87 -12.90
N LYS A 19 -1.29 -14.66 -13.77
CA LYS A 19 0.11 -14.49 -13.33
C LYS A 19 0.30 -13.22 -12.51
N LEU A 20 -0.32 -12.10 -12.90
CA LEU A 20 -0.33 -10.86 -12.12
C LEU A 20 -0.98 -11.07 -10.75
N ALA A 21 -2.06 -11.84 -10.68
CA ALA A 21 -2.74 -12.14 -9.43
C ALA A 21 -1.87 -12.95 -8.45
N SER A 22 -1.09 -13.91 -8.96
CA SER A 22 -0.42 -14.92 -8.13
C SER A 22 1.07 -14.69 -7.90
N SER A 23 1.79 -13.99 -8.80
CA SER A 23 3.26 -13.93 -8.79
C SER A 23 3.80 -12.52 -8.69
N ARG A 24 4.50 -12.23 -7.58
CA ARG A 24 5.26 -10.98 -7.41
C ARG A 24 6.36 -10.86 -8.48
N ALA A 25 7.14 -11.93 -8.67
CA ALA A 25 8.22 -11.93 -9.67
C ALA A 25 7.71 -11.62 -11.07
N TYR A 26 6.50 -12.08 -11.41
CA TYR A 26 5.89 -11.77 -12.70
C TYR A 26 5.46 -10.30 -12.78
N ARG A 27 4.84 -9.74 -11.72
CA ARG A 27 4.52 -8.30 -11.67
C ARG A 27 5.77 -7.44 -11.83
N ASP A 28 6.83 -7.81 -11.12
CA ASP A 28 8.11 -7.10 -11.17
C ASP A 28 8.76 -7.17 -12.57
N ALA A 29 8.69 -8.33 -13.23
CA ALA A 29 9.27 -8.53 -14.55
C ALA A 29 8.50 -7.81 -15.67
N CYS A 30 7.17 -7.78 -15.62
CA CYS A 30 6.37 -7.09 -16.65
C CYS A 30 6.08 -5.62 -16.31
N GLY A 31 6.34 -5.18 -15.08
CA GLY A 31 6.08 -3.82 -14.65
C GLY A 31 4.60 -3.47 -14.54
N GLU A 32 3.74 -4.46 -14.33
CA GLU A 32 2.28 -4.28 -14.20
C GLU A 32 1.73 -4.95 -12.94
N TYR A 33 0.61 -4.43 -12.46
CA TYR A 33 -0.16 -5.04 -11.37
C TYR A 33 -1.65 -5.12 -11.71
N LEU A 34 -2.37 -5.94 -10.97
CA LEU A 34 -3.79 -6.20 -11.14
C LEU A 34 -4.61 -5.47 -10.08
N GLY A 35 -5.60 -4.70 -10.52
CA GLY A 35 -6.67 -4.18 -9.67
C GLY A 35 -8.00 -4.90 -9.94
N ASP A 36 -8.80 -5.09 -8.90
CA ASP A 36 -10.08 -5.80 -8.93
C ASP A 36 -11.19 -4.97 -8.29
N GLY A 37 -12.23 -4.70 -9.02
CA GLY A 37 -13.44 -4.04 -8.57
C GLY A 37 -13.76 -2.74 -9.31
N THR A 38 -15.06 -2.51 -9.52
CA THR A 38 -15.59 -1.33 -10.21
C THR A 38 -15.27 -0.02 -9.48
N LYS A 39 -15.36 -0.02 -8.14
CA LYS A 39 -15.00 1.15 -7.31
C LYS A 39 -13.53 1.49 -7.43
N LEU A 40 -12.66 0.47 -7.38
CA LEU A 40 -11.23 0.67 -7.50
C LEU A 40 -10.84 1.17 -8.90
N LEU A 41 -11.49 0.67 -9.96
CA LEU A 41 -11.33 1.18 -11.33
C LEU A 41 -11.76 2.67 -11.41
N GLY A 42 -12.86 3.05 -10.76
CA GLY A 42 -13.29 4.45 -10.69
C GLY A 42 -12.24 5.34 -10.02
N GLU A 43 -11.62 4.88 -8.93
CA GLU A 43 -10.50 5.60 -8.29
C GLU A 43 -9.26 5.67 -9.22
N ALA A 44 -8.93 4.59 -9.91
CA ALA A 44 -7.82 4.56 -10.85
C ALA A 44 -8.00 5.60 -11.98
N LEU A 45 -9.20 5.71 -12.53
CA LEU A 45 -9.54 6.71 -13.55
C LEU A 45 -9.49 8.13 -12.99
N LYS A 46 -10.09 8.36 -11.82
CA LYS A 46 -10.12 9.67 -11.16
C LYS A 46 -8.71 10.23 -10.89
N TRP A 47 -7.78 9.36 -10.56
CA TRP A 47 -6.40 9.72 -10.21
C TRP A 47 -5.39 9.47 -11.33
N ASN A 48 -5.88 9.31 -12.57
CA ASN A 48 -5.06 9.14 -13.77
C ASN A 48 -4.01 8.03 -13.62
N ALA A 49 -4.39 6.91 -12.98
CA ALA A 49 -3.50 5.75 -12.90
C ALA A 49 -3.08 5.29 -14.30
N PRO A 50 -1.84 4.84 -14.51
CA PRO A 50 -1.32 4.45 -15.81
C PRO A 50 -1.91 3.10 -16.26
N LEU A 51 -3.21 3.10 -16.57
CA LEU A 51 -3.96 1.91 -17.00
C LEU A 51 -3.41 1.36 -18.31
N VAL A 52 -3.36 0.04 -18.41
CA VAL A 52 -2.94 -0.70 -19.62
C VAL A 52 -4.12 -1.45 -20.23
N THR A 53 -4.83 -2.22 -19.41
CA THR A 53 -5.99 -3.00 -19.84
C THR A 53 -7.12 -2.85 -18.82
N VAL A 54 -8.34 -2.71 -19.32
CA VAL A 54 -9.56 -2.77 -18.51
C VAL A 54 -10.45 -3.89 -19.06
N ALA A 55 -10.78 -4.85 -18.21
CA ALA A 55 -11.68 -5.95 -18.54
C ALA A 55 -12.94 -5.84 -17.69
N VAL A 56 -14.11 -5.80 -18.34
CA VAL A 56 -15.41 -5.79 -17.67
C VAL A 56 -16.21 -7.03 -18.00
N SER A 57 -17.00 -7.50 -17.04
CA SER A 57 -17.94 -8.60 -17.27
C SER A 57 -19.11 -8.15 -18.15
N GLU A 58 -19.73 -9.07 -18.85
CA GLU A 58 -21.03 -8.85 -19.48
C GLU A 58 -22.02 -8.30 -18.45
N GLY A 59 -22.81 -7.29 -18.84
CA GLY A 59 -23.76 -6.59 -17.97
C GLY A 59 -23.14 -5.48 -17.10
N VAL A 60 -21.82 -5.37 -17.02
CA VAL A 60 -21.14 -4.26 -16.35
C VAL A 60 -20.81 -3.15 -17.35
N ALA A 61 -21.16 -1.92 -17.00
CA ALA A 61 -20.86 -0.76 -17.83
C ALA A 61 -19.34 -0.54 -17.93
N LEU A 62 -18.85 -0.37 -19.14
CA LEU A 62 -17.47 0.06 -19.38
C LEU A 62 -17.42 1.59 -19.20
N PRO A 63 -16.58 2.12 -18.29
CA PRO A 63 -16.41 3.55 -18.17
C PRO A 63 -15.68 4.14 -19.39
N GLU A 64 -15.68 5.45 -19.52
CA GLU A 64 -14.80 6.14 -20.45
C GLU A 64 -13.33 5.89 -20.05
N LEU A 65 -12.52 5.46 -21.01
CA LEU A 65 -11.12 5.11 -20.78
C LEU A 65 -10.19 6.08 -21.49
N PRO A 66 -9.01 6.37 -20.91
CA PRO A 66 -7.96 7.12 -21.58
C PRO A 66 -7.56 6.48 -22.92
N GLU A 67 -7.04 7.29 -23.84
CA GLU A 67 -6.52 6.82 -25.10
C GLU A 67 -5.38 5.81 -24.90
N GLY A 68 -5.36 4.75 -25.73
CA GLY A 68 -4.36 3.69 -25.64
C GLY A 68 -4.66 2.58 -24.63
N VAL A 69 -5.66 2.73 -23.76
CA VAL A 69 -6.08 1.66 -22.84
C VAL A 69 -6.87 0.60 -23.57
N ARG A 70 -6.43 -0.65 -23.45
CA ARG A 70 -7.13 -1.80 -24.05
C ARG A 70 -8.42 -2.10 -23.29
N ALA A 71 -9.55 -2.11 -24.00
CA ALA A 71 -10.86 -2.43 -23.45
C ALA A 71 -11.29 -3.85 -23.82
N VAL A 72 -11.68 -4.64 -22.82
CA VAL A 72 -12.02 -6.05 -23.01
C VAL A 72 -13.35 -6.39 -22.32
N ARG A 73 -14.15 -7.23 -22.94
CA ARG A 73 -15.37 -7.81 -22.37
C ARG A 73 -15.18 -9.31 -22.15
N LEU A 74 -15.53 -9.77 -20.95
CA LEU A 74 -15.44 -11.17 -20.54
C LEU A 74 -16.81 -11.70 -20.16
N SER A 75 -17.07 -12.99 -20.40
CA SER A 75 -18.22 -13.64 -19.77
C SER A 75 -18.06 -13.68 -18.24
N PRO A 76 -19.16 -13.77 -17.46
CA PRO A 76 -19.07 -13.89 -16.01
C PRO A 76 -18.23 -15.09 -15.54
N GLU A 77 -18.21 -16.18 -16.31
CA GLU A 77 -17.40 -17.36 -16.03
C GLU A 77 -15.90 -17.07 -16.19
N LEU A 78 -15.50 -16.42 -17.28
CA LEU A 78 -14.11 -16.04 -17.50
C LEU A 78 -13.64 -15.02 -16.47
N MET A 79 -14.48 -14.03 -16.11
CA MET A 79 -14.20 -13.05 -15.08
C MET A 79 -13.89 -13.75 -13.73
N ARG A 80 -14.75 -14.69 -13.30
CA ARG A 80 -14.50 -15.49 -12.09
C ARG A 80 -13.21 -16.30 -12.15
N SER A 81 -12.82 -16.78 -13.33
CA SER A 81 -11.61 -17.60 -13.49
C SER A 81 -10.29 -16.84 -13.35
N VAL A 82 -10.32 -15.52 -13.40
CA VAL A 82 -9.12 -14.64 -13.37
C VAL A 82 -9.13 -13.64 -12.24
N SER A 83 -10.27 -13.39 -11.60
CA SER A 83 -10.37 -12.50 -10.44
C SER A 83 -9.74 -13.16 -9.22
N PRO A 84 -8.91 -12.42 -8.46
CA PRO A 84 -8.41 -12.88 -7.16
C PRO A 84 -9.45 -12.76 -6.02
N ALA A 85 -10.62 -12.17 -6.30
CA ALA A 85 -11.69 -12.05 -5.33
C ALA A 85 -12.61 -13.27 -5.36
N GLU A 86 -13.05 -13.74 -4.18
CA GLU A 86 -14.05 -14.80 -4.06
C GLU A 86 -15.37 -14.40 -4.74
N THR A 87 -15.75 -13.14 -4.61
CA THR A 87 -16.93 -12.56 -5.26
C THR A 87 -16.49 -11.39 -6.15
N PRO A 88 -16.21 -11.64 -7.46
CA PRO A 88 -15.81 -10.60 -8.39
C PRO A 88 -16.88 -9.53 -8.56
N GLN A 89 -16.47 -8.27 -8.57
CA GLN A 89 -17.38 -7.14 -8.85
C GLN A 89 -17.55 -6.83 -10.34
N GLY A 90 -17.01 -7.69 -11.20
CA GLY A 90 -17.19 -7.63 -12.64
C GLY A 90 -16.29 -6.63 -13.37
N ALA A 91 -15.27 -6.09 -12.72
CA ALA A 91 -14.25 -5.29 -13.38
C ALA A 91 -12.86 -5.68 -12.88
N LEU A 92 -11.92 -5.86 -13.80
CA LEU A 92 -10.50 -6.02 -13.57
C LEU A 92 -9.75 -5.00 -14.42
N PHE A 93 -8.60 -4.55 -13.94
CA PHE A 93 -7.72 -3.72 -14.75
C PHE A 93 -6.26 -4.03 -14.46
N THR A 94 -5.40 -3.78 -15.42
CA THR A 94 -3.96 -3.72 -15.18
C THR A 94 -3.49 -2.28 -15.28
N ALA A 95 -2.50 -1.93 -14.45
CA ALA A 95 -1.85 -0.64 -14.49
C ALA A 95 -0.33 -0.84 -14.34
N ARG A 96 0.45 0.09 -14.91
CA ARG A 96 1.90 0.06 -14.80
C ARG A 96 2.33 0.28 -13.36
N ILE A 97 3.35 -0.44 -12.94
CA ILE A 97 4.01 -0.20 -11.66
C ILE A 97 4.87 1.05 -11.81
N ASP A 98 4.48 2.10 -11.12
CA ASP A 98 5.33 3.27 -10.94
C ASP A 98 6.16 3.06 -9.66
N ARG A 99 7.48 2.99 -9.84
CA ARG A 99 8.45 2.90 -8.75
C ARG A 99 9.26 4.18 -8.73
N GLU A 100 8.73 5.17 -8.03
CA GLU A 100 9.52 6.34 -7.74
C GLU A 100 10.81 5.93 -7.01
N PRO A 101 11.98 6.41 -7.43
CA PRO A 101 13.22 6.23 -6.68
C PRO A 101 13.10 6.91 -5.31
N LEU A 102 13.92 6.46 -4.35
CA LEU A 102 14.04 7.20 -3.09
C LEU A 102 14.46 8.65 -3.38
N PRO A 103 13.77 9.64 -2.82
CA PRO A 103 14.13 11.03 -3.02
C PRO A 103 15.47 11.32 -2.35
N GLU A 104 16.20 12.29 -2.88
CA GLU A 104 17.44 12.75 -2.24
C GLU A 104 17.18 13.39 -0.88
N ARG A 105 16.04 14.07 -0.72
CA ARG A 105 15.62 14.73 0.51
C ARG A 105 14.09 14.66 0.65
N LEU A 106 13.61 14.65 1.88
CA LEU A 106 12.19 14.69 2.22
C LEU A 106 11.75 16.12 2.53
N ASP A 107 10.71 16.57 1.84
CA ASP A 107 10.14 17.92 2.00
C ASP A 107 8.97 17.95 2.99
N GLY A 108 8.35 16.79 3.23
CA GLY A 108 7.19 16.63 4.09
C GLY A 108 7.54 16.60 5.58
N ARG A 109 6.51 16.36 6.38
CA ARG A 109 6.60 16.37 7.83
C ARG A 109 6.32 15.01 8.45
N ARG A 110 5.41 14.22 7.87
CA ARG A 110 4.88 12.99 8.46
C ARG A 110 5.14 11.81 7.56
N TYR A 111 5.88 10.88 8.09
CA TYR A 111 6.23 9.65 7.40
C TYR A 111 5.95 8.45 8.27
N LEU A 112 5.54 7.36 7.66
CA LEU A 112 5.39 6.08 8.33
C LEU A 112 6.44 5.10 7.82
N VAL A 113 6.94 4.25 8.68
CA VAL A 113 7.87 3.17 8.33
C VAL A 113 7.23 1.85 8.74
N LEU A 114 7.11 0.93 7.81
CA LEU A 114 6.62 -0.42 8.05
C LEU A 114 7.80 -1.38 8.08
N ASP A 115 8.00 -2.04 9.21
CA ASP A 115 9.08 -2.99 9.43
C ASP A 115 8.57 -4.42 9.41
N GLY A 116 8.76 -5.10 8.28
CA GLY A 116 8.41 -6.49 8.13
C GLY A 116 6.91 -6.80 8.29
N VAL A 117 6.01 -5.85 7.99
CA VAL A 117 4.56 -6.07 8.01
C VAL A 117 4.18 -6.99 6.83
N GLN A 118 3.88 -8.24 7.12
CA GLN A 118 3.74 -9.28 6.10
C GLN A 118 2.31 -9.54 5.62
N ASP A 119 1.27 -9.11 6.37
CA ASP A 119 -0.11 -9.27 5.89
C ASP A 119 -0.46 -8.19 4.84
N PRO A 120 -0.84 -8.59 3.61
CA PRO A 120 -1.21 -7.66 2.55
C PRO A 120 -2.41 -6.77 2.91
N GLY A 121 -3.34 -7.28 3.73
CA GLY A 121 -4.50 -6.52 4.21
C GLY A 121 -4.08 -5.39 5.15
N ASN A 122 -3.13 -5.65 6.07
CA ASN A 122 -2.59 -4.63 6.97
C ASN A 122 -1.83 -3.57 6.19
N VAL A 123 -0.93 -3.95 5.27
CA VAL A 123 -0.22 -2.97 4.42
C VAL A 123 -1.20 -2.08 3.66
N GLY A 124 -2.22 -2.67 3.01
CA GLY A 124 -3.22 -1.91 2.28
C GLY A 124 -4.06 -0.98 3.16
N THR A 125 -4.47 -1.45 4.34
CA THR A 125 -5.20 -0.65 5.32
C THR A 125 -4.36 0.50 5.87
N ILE A 126 -3.07 0.26 6.11
CA ILE A 126 -2.12 1.30 6.55
C ILE A 126 -1.96 2.37 5.46
N LEU A 127 -1.77 1.99 4.20
CA LEU A 127 -1.68 2.93 3.08
C LEU A 127 -2.97 3.79 2.96
N ARG A 128 -4.13 3.16 3.10
CA ARG A 128 -5.42 3.88 3.12
C ARG A 128 -5.52 4.86 4.28
N THR A 129 -5.04 4.49 5.46
CA THR A 129 -5.07 5.35 6.64
C THR A 129 -4.05 6.49 6.51
N ALA A 130 -2.88 6.21 5.92
CA ALA A 130 -1.87 7.20 5.60
C ALA A 130 -2.42 8.29 4.66
N ASP A 131 -3.17 7.90 3.62
CA ASP A 131 -3.90 8.81 2.73
C ASP A 131 -4.90 9.68 3.49
N ALA A 132 -5.71 9.07 4.37
CA ALA A 132 -6.74 9.77 5.13
C ALA A 132 -6.18 10.83 6.11
N PHE A 133 -4.94 10.67 6.57
CA PHE A 133 -4.27 11.58 7.49
C PHE A 133 -3.14 12.38 6.85
N ASP A 134 -3.15 12.58 5.53
CA ASP A 134 -2.14 13.34 4.79
C ASP A 134 -0.71 12.96 5.17
N CYS A 135 -0.41 11.67 5.27
CA CYS A 135 0.95 11.19 5.44
C CYS A 135 1.70 11.38 4.12
N GLU A 136 2.84 12.05 4.16
CA GLU A 136 3.57 12.43 2.95
C GLU A 136 4.29 11.24 2.29
N GLY A 137 4.43 10.11 3.02
CA GLY A 137 4.96 8.89 2.44
C GLY A 137 5.12 7.74 3.43
N VAL A 138 5.17 6.54 2.89
CA VAL A 138 5.33 5.29 3.65
C VAL A 138 6.56 4.55 3.17
N PHE A 139 7.45 4.19 4.08
CA PHE A 139 8.62 3.36 3.81
C PHE A 139 8.35 1.91 4.21
N LEU A 140 8.71 0.98 3.33
CA LEU A 140 8.59 -0.45 3.58
C LEU A 140 10.01 -1.03 3.69
N VAL A 141 10.37 -1.50 4.86
CA VAL A 141 11.67 -2.14 5.13
C VAL A 141 11.48 -3.59 5.58
N ASN A 142 12.53 -4.40 5.51
CA ASN A 142 12.59 -5.76 6.05
C ASN A 142 11.44 -6.69 5.58
N ALA A 143 11.29 -6.84 4.26
CA ALA A 143 10.37 -7.81 3.65
C ALA A 143 8.88 -7.62 4.01
N CYS A 144 8.37 -6.41 3.91
CA CYS A 144 6.93 -6.16 3.94
C CYS A 144 6.20 -6.85 2.78
N ALA A 145 4.88 -7.04 2.95
CA ALA A 145 4.04 -7.49 1.86
C ALA A 145 4.14 -6.53 0.66
N ASP A 146 4.03 -7.11 -0.52
CA ASP A 146 4.08 -6.36 -1.77
C ASP A 146 2.88 -5.39 -1.86
N ARG A 147 3.16 -4.09 -2.02
CA ARG A 147 2.13 -3.06 -2.16
C ARG A 147 1.25 -3.25 -3.41
N PHE A 148 1.76 -3.97 -4.41
CA PHE A 148 1.05 -4.30 -5.65
C PHE A 148 0.43 -5.71 -5.65
N ASN A 149 0.46 -6.43 -4.53
CA ASN A 149 -0.33 -7.63 -4.37
C ASN A 149 -1.83 -7.28 -4.50
N PRO A 150 -2.64 -8.01 -5.26
CA PRO A 150 -4.06 -7.69 -5.44
C PRO A 150 -4.85 -7.53 -4.14
N LYS A 151 -4.52 -8.31 -3.09
CA LYS A 151 -5.13 -8.15 -1.76
C LYS A 151 -4.76 -6.82 -1.13
N THR A 152 -3.49 -6.39 -1.27
CA THR A 152 -3.03 -5.07 -0.80
C THR A 152 -3.73 -3.97 -1.58
N VAL A 153 -3.65 -4.00 -2.91
CA VAL A 153 -4.25 -2.99 -3.80
C VAL A 153 -5.73 -2.80 -3.48
N ARG A 154 -6.49 -3.89 -3.32
CA ARG A 154 -7.90 -3.82 -2.94
C ARG A 154 -8.11 -3.18 -1.56
N ALA A 155 -7.30 -3.54 -0.57
CA ALA A 155 -7.42 -3.00 0.80
C ALA A 155 -7.10 -1.50 0.87
N THR A 156 -6.32 -0.95 -0.07
CA THR A 156 -6.04 0.49 -0.14
C THR A 156 -7.25 1.34 -0.48
N MET A 157 -8.30 0.77 -1.09
CA MET A 157 -9.47 1.52 -1.59
C MET A 157 -9.10 2.73 -2.46
N GLY A 158 -8.04 2.60 -3.28
CA GLY A 158 -7.55 3.65 -4.18
C GLY A 158 -6.40 4.50 -3.63
N ALA A 159 -6.03 4.39 -2.35
CA ALA A 159 -4.87 5.09 -1.81
C ALA A 159 -3.55 4.71 -2.52
N VAL A 160 -3.48 3.52 -3.13
CA VAL A 160 -2.33 3.09 -3.94
C VAL A 160 -1.98 4.05 -5.09
N PHE A 161 -2.94 4.84 -5.56
CA PHE A 161 -2.75 5.83 -6.63
C PHE A 161 -2.33 7.22 -6.13
N ARG A 162 -2.28 7.44 -4.81
CA ARG A 162 -2.07 8.75 -4.18
C ARG A 162 -0.91 8.78 -3.20
N VAL A 163 -0.77 7.71 -2.41
CA VAL A 163 0.25 7.64 -1.36
C VAL A 163 1.58 7.22 -1.95
N ARG A 164 2.59 8.04 -1.76
CA ARG A 164 3.97 7.67 -2.06
C ARG A 164 4.42 6.55 -1.13
N ALA A 165 4.96 5.49 -1.70
CA ALA A 165 5.47 4.39 -0.90
C ALA A 165 6.76 3.83 -1.52
N TRP A 166 7.81 3.77 -0.71
CA TRP A 166 9.13 3.32 -1.14
C TRP A 166 9.55 2.06 -0.40
N SER A 167 10.16 1.12 -1.13
CA SER A 167 10.85 -0.01 -0.52
C SER A 167 12.34 0.31 -0.48
N CYS A 168 12.96 0.19 0.68
CA CYS A 168 14.37 0.48 0.88
C CYS A 168 14.95 -0.37 2.02
N THR A 169 16.26 -0.33 2.17
CA THR A 169 16.98 -0.89 3.32
C THR A 169 16.91 0.08 4.51
N VAL A 170 17.14 -0.45 5.71
CA VAL A 170 17.20 0.39 6.92
C VAL A 170 18.33 1.43 6.85
N PRO A 171 19.55 1.12 6.37
CA PRO A 171 20.60 2.12 6.19
C PRO A 171 20.25 3.25 5.22
N GLU A 172 19.60 2.94 4.08
CA GLU A 172 19.15 3.96 3.12
C GLU A 172 18.10 4.87 3.74
N LEU A 173 17.12 4.31 4.45
CA LEU A 173 16.11 5.06 5.19
C LEU A 173 16.74 5.98 6.24
N ALA A 174 17.62 5.43 7.09
CA ALA A 174 18.27 6.20 8.16
C ALA A 174 19.10 7.36 7.60
N ALA A 175 19.84 7.12 6.50
CA ALA A 175 20.58 8.17 5.82
C ALA A 175 19.67 9.27 5.25
N LEU A 176 18.54 8.87 4.63
CA LEU A 176 17.55 9.79 4.07
C LEU A 176 16.90 10.65 5.16
N LEU A 177 16.43 10.04 6.25
CA LEU A 177 15.80 10.76 7.37
C LEU A 177 16.77 11.74 8.02
N ARG A 178 18.01 11.32 8.26
CA ARG A 178 19.06 12.16 8.86
C ARG A 178 19.35 13.40 8.01
N ARG A 179 19.61 13.24 6.69
CA ARG A 179 19.90 14.40 5.80
C ARG A 179 18.68 15.30 5.59
N SER A 180 17.47 14.78 5.84
CA SER A 180 16.22 15.55 5.79
C SER A 180 15.88 16.22 7.12
N GLY A 181 16.59 15.89 8.21
CA GLY A 181 16.32 16.38 9.57
C GLY A 181 14.95 15.90 10.08
N ILE A 182 14.55 14.68 9.74
CA ILE A 182 13.31 14.04 10.19
C ILE A 182 13.68 13.02 11.29
N PRO A 183 13.30 13.22 12.55
CA PRO A 183 13.53 12.25 13.61
C PRO A 183 12.72 10.99 13.38
N LEU A 184 13.29 9.82 13.70
CA LEU A 184 12.64 8.52 13.61
C LEU A 184 12.30 8.03 15.03
N TYR A 185 11.03 7.69 15.24
CA TYR A 185 10.56 7.05 16.48
C TYR A 185 10.03 5.65 16.19
N GLY A 186 10.33 4.70 17.08
CA GLY A 186 9.84 3.34 16.99
C GLY A 186 8.61 3.10 17.88
N ALA A 187 7.51 2.59 17.33
CA ALA A 187 6.40 2.11 18.15
C ALA A 187 6.76 0.74 18.75
N ALA A 188 7.21 0.74 20.00
CA ALA A 188 7.70 -0.46 20.68
C ALA A 188 7.47 -0.38 22.20
N LEU A 189 7.46 -1.53 22.85
CA LEU A 189 7.40 -1.64 24.32
C LEU A 189 8.79 -1.96 24.87
N ARG A 190 9.50 -0.93 25.37
CA ARG A 190 10.82 -1.05 25.98
C ARG A 190 10.82 -0.30 27.33
N GLY A 191 11.85 -0.52 28.13
CA GLY A 191 11.96 0.11 29.46
C GLY A 191 12.06 1.63 29.44
N ASP A 192 12.59 2.19 28.36
CA ASP A 192 12.80 3.63 28.11
C ASP A 192 11.70 4.27 27.22
N THR A 193 10.63 3.52 26.92
CA THR A 193 9.57 3.97 26.01
C THR A 193 8.66 4.99 26.66
N VAL A 194 8.42 6.11 25.98
CA VAL A 194 7.51 7.16 26.43
C VAL A 194 6.10 7.00 25.85
N PRO A 195 5.05 7.50 26.53
CA PRO A 195 3.70 7.46 25.97
C PRO A 195 3.59 8.26 24.67
N LEU A 196 2.78 7.76 23.72
CA LEU A 196 2.35 8.52 22.55
C LEU A 196 1.70 9.84 23.06
N GLY A 197 2.09 10.96 22.48
CA GLY A 197 1.67 12.27 22.96
C GLY A 197 2.70 13.00 23.82
N ALA A 198 3.64 12.29 24.44
CA ALA A 198 4.76 12.90 25.14
C ALA A 198 5.87 13.43 24.21
N VAL A 199 5.82 13.04 22.92
CA VAL A 199 6.77 13.46 21.90
C VAL A 199 6.06 14.30 20.84
N ALA A 200 6.72 15.33 20.34
CA ALA A 200 6.21 16.14 19.25
C ALA A 200 6.39 15.40 17.91
N LEU A 201 5.29 14.86 17.36
CA LEU A 201 5.29 14.12 16.10
C LEU A 201 4.81 14.96 14.88
N SER A 202 4.74 16.27 15.03
CA SER A 202 4.30 17.17 13.95
C SER A 202 5.26 17.16 12.74
N ARG A 203 6.52 16.77 12.96
CA ARG A 203 7.54 16.54 11.93
C ARG A 203 8.40 15.36 12.35
N ALA A 204 8.00 14.16 11.96
CA ALA A 204 8.66 12.93 12.35
C ALA A 204 8.35 11.78 11.37
N ALA A 205 9.17 10.73 11.43
CA ALA A 205 8.84 9.40 10.93
C ALA A 205 8.54 8.48 12.11
N VAL A 206 7.53 7.63 12.00
CA VAL A 206 7.22 6.63 13.02
C VAL A 206 7.23 5.24 12.42
N ALA A 207 7.96 4.33 13.05
CA ALA A 207 8.08 2.95 12.65
C ALA A 207 7.06 2.06 13.37
N ILE A 208 6.35 1.23 12.60
CA ILE A 208 5.42 0.20 13.03
C ILE A 208 6.01 -1.16 12.64
N GLY A 209 6.18 -2.03 13.61
CA GLY A 209 6.69 -3.38 13.40
C GLY A 209 5.62 -4.41 13.04
N SER A 210 6.07 -5.62 12.72
CA SER A 210 5.16 -6.77 12.52
C SER A 210 4.53 -7.22 13.84
N GLU A 211 3.34 -7.83 13.75
CA GLU A 211 2.56 -8.26 14.92
C GLU A 211 3.31 -9.26 15.82
N GLY A 212 4.11 -10.15 15.24
CA GLY A 212 4.78 -11.22 15.99
C GLY A 212 6.18 -10.87 16.51
N ARG A 213 6.91 -9.97 15.81
CA ARG A 213 8.32 -9.67 16.10
C ARG A 213 8.57 -8.24 16.54
N GLY A 214 7.58 -7.36 16.35
CA GLY A 214 7.77 -5.93 16.58
C GLY A 214 8.77 -5.32 15.59
N LEU A 215 9.55 -4.36 16.06
CA LEU A 215 10.60 -3.70 15.27
C LEU A 215 11.91 -4.47 15.34
N GLY A 216 12.60 -4.58 14.20
CA GLY A 216 13.92 -5.18 14.11
C GLY A 216 15.00 -4.36 14.82
N ALA A 217 16.04 -5.03 15.33
CA ALA A 217 17.10 -4.41 16.10
C ALA A 217 17.83 -3.30 15.31
N GLU A 218 18.06 -3.49 14.02
CA GLU A 218 18.71 -2.51 13.15
C GLU A 218 17.89 -1.21 13.06
N LEU A 219 16.57 -1.33 12.85
CA LEU A 219 15.69 -0.16 12.78
C LEU A 219 15.54 0.51 14.14
N LEU A 220 15.43 -0.27 15.22
CA LEU A 220 15.40 0.26 16.58
C LEU A 220 16.66 1.08 16.92
N SER A 221 17.83 0.63 16.46
CA SER A 221 19.09 1.35 16.66
C SER A 221 19.16 2.66 15.86
N ALA A 222 18.39 2.79 14.80
CA ALA A 222 18.27 4.02 14.02
C ALA A 222 17.24 5.02 14.59
N CYS A 223 16.40 4.60 15.55
CA CYS A 223 15.42 5.46 16.20
C CYS A 223 16.07 6.41 17.24
N GLU A 224 15.60 7.65 17.29
CA GLU A 224 15.96 8.61 18.35
C GLU A 224 15.31 8.25 19.69
N GLY A 225 14.23 7.49 19.68
CA GLY A 225 13.52 7.01 20.85
C GLY A 225 12.39 6.08 20.50
N THR A 226 11.75 5.52 21.51
CA THR A 226 10.59 4.65 21.35
C THR A 226 9.35 5.25 21.99
N ILE A 227 8.20 5.04 21.35
CA ILE A 227 6.89 5.48 21.79
C ILE A 227 5.95 4.29 21.97
N ARG A 228 5.04 4.39 22.91
CA ARG A 228 3.98 3.40 23.13
C ARG A 228 2.60 4.03 23.07
N ILE A 229 1.67 3.34 22.49
CA ILE A 229 0.25 3.67 22.59
C ILE A 229 -0.19 3.25 24.01
N PRO A 230 -0.71 4.16 24.86
CA PRO A 230 -1.25 3.78 26.16
C PRO A 230 -2.44 2.83 26.00
N MET A 231 -2.37 1.67 26.63
CA MET A 231 -3.40 0.64 26.54
C MET A 231 -3.69 0.06 27.91
N SER A 232 -4.81 -0.66 28.03
CA SER A 232 -5.10 -1.46 29.22
C SER A 232 -4.03 -2.55 29.42
N ALA A 233 -3.65 -2.80 30.67
CA ALA A 233 -2.72 -3.89 31.02
C ALA A 233 -3.17 -5.30 30.60
N ARG A 234 -4.42 -5.44 30.14
CA ARG A 234 -4.96 -6.70 29.60
C ARG A 234 -4.59 -6.94 28.14
N CYS A 235 -4.08 -5.92 27.42
CA CYS A 235 -3.69 -5.99 26.01
C CYS A 235 -2.18 -5.84 25.89
N GLU A 236 -1.52 -6.80 25.24
CA GLU A 236 -0.07 -6.76 25.01
C GLU A 236 0.28 -5.97 23.74
N SER A 237 -0.59 -5.98 22.74
CA SER A 237 -0.34 -5.32 21.45
C SER A 237 -1.63 -4.99 20.72
N LEU A 238 -1.52 -4.14 19.68
CA LEU A 238 -2.56 -3.89 18.69
C LEU A 238 -2.16 -4.50 17.35
N ASN A 239 -3.15 -4.79 16.52
CA ASN A 239 -2.92 -5.07 15.10
C ASN A 239 -2.12 -3.91 14.48
N ALA A 240 -1.19 -4.21 13.57
CA ALA A 240 -0.28 -3.22 12.97
C ALA A 240 -1.03 -2.07 12.27
N ALA A 241 -2.14 -2.35 11.58
CA ALA A 241 -2.94 -1.31 10.92
C ALA A 241 -3.67 -0.43 11.95
N THR A 242 -4.14 -1.01 13.05
CA THR A 242 -4.75 -0.26 14.16
C THR A 242 -3.72 0.64 14.84
N ALA A 243 -2.52 0.11 15.14
CA ALA A 243 -1.43 0.89 15.73
C ALA A 243 -1.01 2.06 14.82
N ALA A 244 -0.85 1.79 13.52
CA ALA A 244 -0.57 2.82 12.52
C ALA A 244 -1.66 3.91 12.49
N GLY A 245 -2.93 3.53 12.57
CA GLY A 245 -4.05 4.48 12.60
C GLY A 245 -4.01 5.41 13.80
N VAL A 246 -3.73 4.89 14.99
CA VAL A 246 -3.61 5.70 16.22
C VAL A 246 -2.41 6.66 16.13
N VAL A 247 -1.27 6.18 15.63
CA VAL A 247 -0.07 7.01 15.43
C VAL A 247 -0.33 8.12 14.40
N LEU A 248 -0.90 7.79 13.25
CA LEU A 248 -1.22 8.75 12.20
C LEU A 248 -2.22 9.81 12.67
N TRP A 249 -3.22 9.41 13.45
CA TRP A 249 -4.16 10.36 14.08
C TRP A 249 -3.43 11.34 14.99
N GLU A 250 -2.51 10.88 15.85
CA GLU A 250 -1.71 11.75 16.72
C GLU A 250 -0.80 12.69 15.92
N MET A 251 -0.17 12.19 14.85
CA MET A 251 0.66 13.00 13.96
C MET A 251 -0.14 14.07 13.22
N TYR A 252 -1.40 13.74 12.85
CA TYR A 252 -2.30 14.64 12.12
C TYR A 252 -2.97 15.66 13.05
N GLY A 253 -3.43 15.23 14.23
CA GLY A 253 -4.26 16.03 15.14
C GLY A 253 -3.56 17.23 15.78
N LYS A 254 -2.23 17.26 15.81
CA LYS A 254 -1.45 18.41 16.31
C LYS A 254 -1.24 19.52 15.27
N ARG A 255 -2.17 19.70 14.37
CA ARG A 255 -2.19 20.79 13.37
C ARG A 255 -2.56 22.17 13.94
N LYS A 256 -2.83 22.27 15.25
CA LYS A 256 -3.18 23.54 15.89
C LYS A 256 -1.95 24.26 16.42
#